data_4741e0ada07f9a5183edb79b43174844
#
_entry.id   4741e0ada07f9a5183edb79b43174844
#
_cell.length_a   1.000
_cell.length_b   1.000
_cell.length_c   1.000
_cell.angle_alpha   90.00
_cell.angle_beta   90.00
_cell.angle_gamma   90.00
#
_symmetry.space_group_name_H-M   'P 1'
#
loop_
_entity.id
_entity.type
_entity.pdbx_description
1 polymer ?
#
loop_
_entity_poly.entity_id
_entity_poly.type
_entity_poly.pdbx_seq_one_letter_code
_entity_poly.pdbx_strand_id
1 'polypeptide(L)'
;MAQDVKKIALSELLGDRVFILKGKHTKNDVLKVLIDSVAVVEGMIQREDLEWGVFHRESIMSTGIGNGIAVPHVRSESIEKACMALAIVPDGVTDYQSPDQKTVQLVFLIAAGGDQRAKHLKILSAIGTLFYDGRLKAAFLASADTKNCLEILARAEA
;
A
#
# COMPACT_ATOMS: atom_id res chain seq x y z
N MET A 1 -32.79 7.38 -0.80
CA MET A 1 -31.93 7.41 -2.00
C MET A 1 -30.63 6.71 -1.69
N ALA A 2 -30.33 5.66 -2.42
CA ALA A 2 -29.01 5.06 -2.32
C ALA A 2 -27.98 6.10 -2.77
N GLN A 3 -27.15 6.56 -1.83
CA GLN A 3 -25.99 7.33 -2.22
C GLN A 3 -25.08 6.37 -2.97
N ASP A 4 -24.79 6.67 -4.23
CA ASP A 4 -23.73 6.01 -4.96
C ASP A 4 -22.45 6.16 -4.17
N VAL A 5 -22.10 5.13 -3.42
CA VAL A 5 -20.81 5.06 -2.75
C VAL A 5 -19.79 4.91 -3.86
N LYS A 6 -19.17 6.01 -4.26
CA LYS A 6 -18.14 6.04 -5.27
C LYS A 6 -17.07 5.02 -4.89
N LYS A 7 -16.97 3.97 -5.67
CA LYS A 7 -15.99 2.91 -5.45
C LYS A 7 -14.58 3.48 -5.60
N ILE A 8 -13.73 3.21 -4.62
CA ILE A 8 -12.33 3.67 -4.68
C ILE A 8 -11.57 2.79 -5.67
N ALA A 9 -10.88 3.44 -6.62
CA ALA A 9 -9.96 2.78 -7.51
C ALA A 9 -8.55 2.87 -6.95
N LEU A 10 -7.97 1.74 -6.54
CA LEU A 10 -6.60 1.70 -6.04
C LEU A 10 -5.61 2.14 -7.11
N SER A 11 -5.88 1.83 -8.38
CA SER A 11 -5.02 2.23 -9.50
C SER A 11 -4.86 3.75 -9.60
N GLU A 12 -5.91 4.52 -9.32
CA GLU A 12 -5.81 5.99 -9.31
C GLU A 12 -4.93 6.49 -8.17
N LEU A 13 -5.05 5.88 -6.98
CA LEU A 13 -4.27 6.26 -5.82
C LEU A 13 -2.80 5.87 -5.95
N LEU A 14 -2.52 4.77 -6.62
CA LEU A 14 -1.16 4.28 -6.87
C LEU A 14 -0.45 5.09 -7.95
N GLY A 15 -1.18 5.55 -8.98
CA GLY A 15 -0.55 6.16 -10.15
C GLY A 15 0.45 5.18 -10.76
N ASP A 16 1.71 5.57 -10.83
CA ASP A 16 2.81 4.73 -11.29
C ASP A 16 3.74 4.25 -10.14
N ARG A 17 3.33 4.46 -8.89
CA ARG A 17 4.13 4.12 -7.71
C ARG A 17 3.97 2.65 -7.32
N VAL A 18 4.36 1.77 -8.24
CA VAL A 18 4.41 0.33 -8.04
C VAL A 18 5.85 -0.15 -8.29
N PHE A 19 6.43 -0.84 -7.32
CA PHE A 19 7.82 -1.25 -7.34
C PHE A 19 7.93 -2.77 -7.19
N ILE A 20 8.56 -3.43 -8.14
CA ILE A 20 8.86 -4.86 -8.05
C ILE A 20 10.29 -4.98 -7.55
N LEU A 21 10.44 -5.46 -6.33
CA LEU A 21 11.72 -5.57 -5.64
C LEU A 21 12.16 -7.02 -5.60
N LYS A 22 13.10 -7.38 -6.47
CA LYS A 22 13.65 -8.74 -6.55
C LYS A 22 14.59 -8.97 -5.37
N GLY A 23 14.66 -10.23 -4.93
CA GLY A 23 15.47 -10.64 -3.79
C GLY A 23 14.76 -10.40 -2.46
N LYS A 24 15.44 -10.78 -1.38
CA LYS A 24 14.92 -10.57 -0.02
C LYS A 24 15.20 -9.15 0.43
N HIS A 25 14.23 -8.54 1.07
CA HIS A 25 14.34 -7.17 1.57
C HIS A 25 13.90 -7.10 3.02
N THR A 26 14.48 -6.19 3.78
CA THR A 26 14.02 -5.87 5.13
C THR A 26 12.82 -4.95 5.08
N LYS A 27 12.04 -4.94 6.17
CA LYS A 27 10.93 -4.02 6.35
C LYS A 27 11.37 -2.56 6.15
N ASN A 28 12.49 -2.15 6.78
CA ASN A 28 12.99 -0.79 6.67
C ASN A 28 13.33 -0.41 5.23
N ASP A 29 13.99 -1.29 4.48
CA ASP A 29 14.34 -1.02 3.10
C ASP A 29 13.09 -0.80 2.23
N VAL A 30 12.09 -1.66 2.38
CA VAL A 30 10.84 -1.57 1.63
C VAL A 30 10.10 -0.28 1.98
N LEU A 31 9.97 0.03 3.27
CA LEU A 31 9.28 1.25 3.71
C LEU A 31 9.97 2.51 3.18
N LYS A 32 11.30 2.55 3.14
CA LYS A 32 12.03 3.70 2.60
C LYS A 32 11.80 3.91 1.12
N VAL A 33 11.76 2.84 0.33
CA VAL A 33 11.42 2.93 -1.10
C VAL A 33 10.04 3.55 -1.29
N LEU A 34 9.06 3.08 -0.53
CA LEU A 34 7.68 3.58 -0.61
C LEU A 34 7.58 5.03 -0.12
N ILE A 35 8.23 5.37 0.97
CA ILE A 35 8.25 6.73 1.52
C ILE A 35 8.86 7.70 0.51
N ASP A 36 9.99 7.35 -0.12
CA ASP A 36 10.62 8.19 -1.12
C ASP A 36 9.68 8.48 -2.29
N SER A 37 8.92 7.49 -2.74
CA SER A 37 8.00 7.64 -3.87
C SER A 37 6.82 8.55 -3.56
N VAL A 38 6.33 8.50 -2.33
CA VAL A 38 5.18 9.30 -1.87
C VAL A 38 5.60 10.72 -1.50
N ALA A 39 6.82 10.89 -1.02
CA ALA A 39 7.34 12.18 -0.56
C ALA A 39 7.40 13.25 -1.67
N VAL A 40 7.45 12.85 -2.94
CA VAL A 40 7.51 13.76 -4.08
C VAL A 40 6.14 14.08 -4.67
N VAL A 41 5.06 13.54 -4.10
CA VAL A 41 3.70 13.81 -4.55
C VAL A 41 3.29 15.22 -4.13
N GLU A 42 2.68 15.97 -5.04
CA GLU A 42 2.19 17.31 -4.76
C GLU A 42 1.19 17.29 -3.61
N GLY A 43 1.32 18.24 -2.67
CA GLY A 43 0.44 18.30 -1.50
C GLY A 43 0.84 17.37 -0.36
N MET A 44 1.98 16.71 -0.46
CA MET A 44 2.49 15.84 0.59
C MET A 44 3.27 16.62 1.65
N ILE A 45 3.30 16.11 2.88
CA ILE A 45 4.15 16.62 3.96
C ILE A 45 5.61 16.34 3.66
N GLN A 46 6.51 16.98 4.42
CA GLN A 46 7.95 16.78 4.23
C GLN A 46 8.34 15.33 4.48
N ARG A 47 9.39 14.89 3.76
CA ARG A 47 9.84 13.50 3.81
C ARG A 47 10.15 13.03 5.24
N GLU A 48 10.82 13.88 6.04
CA GLU A 48 11.17 13.52 7.42
C GLU A 48 9.93 13.28 8.28
N ASP A 49 8.89 14.10 8.12
CA ASP A 49 7.63 13.94 8.86
C ASP A 49 6.88 12.70 8.40
N LEU A 50 6.91 12.43 7.10
CA LEU A 50 6.31 11.24 6.51
C LEU A 50 7.00 9.97 7.03
N GLU A 51 8.32 9.94 7.01
CA GLU A 51 9.13 8.82 7.52
C GLU A 51 8.86 8.59 9.00
N TRP A 52 8.90 9.65 9.79
CA TRP A 52 8.61 9.55 11.22
C TRP A 52 7.23 8.96 11.47
N GLY A 53 6.21 9.46 10.76
CA GLY A 53 4.83 9.01 10.94
C GLY A 53 4.64 7.53 10.59
N VAL A 54 5.21 7.09 9.48
CA VAL A 54 5.13 5.68 9.05
C VAL A 54 5.83 4.77 10.05
N PHE A 55 7.07 5.07 10.43
CA PHE A 55 7.82 4.23 11.36
C PHE A 55 7.24 4.26 12.78
N HIS A 56 6.75 5.41 13.21
CA HIS A 56 6.08 5.53 14.50
C HIS A 56 4.84 4.62 14.56
N ARG A 57 4.00 4.66 13.51
CA ARG A 57 2.81 3.79 13.45
C ARG A 57 3.20 2.30 13.46
N GLU A 58 4.22 1.92 12.73
CA GLU A 58 4.70 0.54 12.72
C GLU A 58 5.26 0.10 14.08
N SER A 59 5.87 1.03 14.84
CA SER A 59 6.43 0.72 16.16
C SER A 59 5.36 0.37 17.20
N ILE A 60 4.13 0.86 17.01
CA ILE A 60 3.01 0.58 17.91
C ILE A 60 2.52 -0.85 17.69
N MET A 61 2.29 -1.23 16.44
CA MET A 61 1.85 -2.56 16.05
C MET A 61 2.11 -2.74 14.56
N SER A 62 2.58 -3.91 14.16
CA SER A 62 2.77 -4.23 12.74
C SER A 62 1.48 -4.04 11.95
N THR A 63 1.58 -3.52 10.74
CA THR A 63 0.46 -3.39 9.80
C THR A 63 0.32 -4.57 8.86
N GLY A 64 0.99 -5.68 9.12
CA GLY A 64 0.70 -6.94 8.44
C GLY A 64 -0.72 -7.39 8.75
N ILE A 65 -1.52 -7.70 7.71
CA ILE A 65 -2.94 -8.04 7.89
C ILE A 65 -3.25 -9.49 7.55
N GLY A 66 -2.25 -10.26 7.19
CA GLY A 66 -2.42 -11.65 6.75
C GLY A 66 -2.39 -11.76 5.22
N ASN A 67 -2.39 -12.98 4.73
CA ASN A 67 -2.35 -13.31 3.30
C ASN A 67 -1.14 -12.71 2.55
N GLY A 68 -0.05 -12.45 3.29
CA GLY A 68 1.16 -11.89 2.70
C GLY A 68 1.07 -10.39 2.39
N ILE A 69 0.16 -9.66 3.03
CA ILE A 69 -0.10 -8.24 2.77
C ILE A 69 0.17 -7.41 4.02
N ALA A 70 0.80 -6.25 3.84
CA ALA A 70 0.94 -5.23 4.87
C ALA A 70 0.43 -3.89 4.34
N VAL A 71 -0.07 -3.06 5.27
CA VAL A 71 -0.69 -1.77 4.93
C VAL A 71 -0.15 -0.65 5.83
N PRO A 72 1.18 -0.38 5.76
CA PRO A 72 1.73 0.75 6.48
C PRO A 72 1.03 2.03 6.07
N HIS A 73 0.82 2.95 7.02
CA HIS A 73 0.07 4.16 6.72
C HIS A 73 0.46 5.33 7.61
N VAL A 74 0.15 6.51 7.13
CA VAL A 74 0.29 7.76 7.86
C VAL A 74 -0.92 8.64 7.56
N ARG A 75 -1.43 9.32 8.59
CA ARG A 75 -2.43 10.37 8.43
C ARG A 75 -1.89 11.66 9.02
N SER A 76 -2.08 12.76 8.29
CA SER A 76 -1.71 14.08 8.75
C SER A 76 -2.68 15.09 8.16
N GLU A 77 -3.13 16.05 8.98
CA GLU A 77 -4.00 17.12 8.50
C GLU A 77 -3.37 17.96 7.39
N SER A 78 -2.04 17.96 7.31
CA SER A 78 -1.30 18.68 6.28
C SER A 78 -1.18 17.92 4.95
N ILE A 79 -1.62 16.68 4.86
CA ILE A 79 -1.69 15.96 3.59
C ILE A 79 -2.96 16.37 2.85
N GLU A 80 -2.81 16.95 1.66
CA GLU A 80 -3.93 17.47 0.89
C GLU A 80 -4.76 16.39 0.21
N LYS A 81 -4.10 15.39 -0.39
CA LYS A 81 -4.75 14.30 -1.11
C LYS A 81 -4.18 12.97 -0.68
N ALA A 82 -5.06 11.99 -0.51
CA ALA A 82 -4.63 10.61 -0.29
C ALA A 82 -3.88 10.08 -1.51
N CYS A 83 -2.80 9.36 -1.26
CA CYS A 83 -2.08 8.63 -2.30
C CYS A 83 -1.52 7.33 -1.72
N MET A 84 -1.10 6.44 -2.61
CA MET A 84 -0.58 5.13 -2.24
C MET A 84 0.65 4.79 -3.03
N ALA A 85 1.43 3.87 -2.49
CA ALA A 85 2.52 3.21 -3.21
C ALA A 85 2.51 1.72 -2.85
N LEU A 86 2.94 0.89 -3.77
CA LEU A 86 2.95 -0.57 -3.61
C LEU A 86 4.34 -1.12 -3.88
N ALA A 87 4.83 -1.93 -2.97
CA ALA A 87 6.00 -2.77 -3.20
C ALA A 87 5.55 -4.23 -3.35
N ILE A 88 5.99 -4.85 -4.43
CA ILE A 88 5.82 -6.27 -4.71
C ILE A 88 7.16 -6.93 -4.47
N VAL A 89 7.25 -7.79 -3.46
CA VAL A 89 8.49 -8.45 -3.05
C VAL A 89 8.29 -9.96 -3.13
N PRO A 90 8.50 -10.56 -4.32
CA PRO A 90 8.21 -11.98 -4.51
C PRO A 90 8.95 -12.90 -3.54
N ASP A 91 10.19 -12.58 -3.19
CA ASP A 91 10.99 -13.37 -2.23
C ASP A 91 10.68 -13.03 -0.77
N GLY A 92 9.84 -12.04 -0.53
CA GLY A 92 9.31 -11.69 0.78
C GLY A 92 10.12 -10.67 1.55
N VAL A 93 9.45 -10.07 2.52
CA VAL A 93 10.04 -9.13 3.49
C VAL A 93 10.36 -9.91 4.75
N THR A 94 11.64 -9.95 5.13
CA THR A 94 12.16 -10.90 6.11
C THR A 94 11.67 -10.69 7.54
N ASP A 95 11.34 -9.46 7.91
CA ASP A 95 11.05 -9.06 9.29
C ASP A 95 9.71 -8.33 9.45
N TYR A 96 8.76 -8.53 8.51
CA TYR A 96 7.43 -7.95 8.61
C TYR A 96 6.49 -8.93 9.30
N GLN A 97 6.07 -8.63 10.51
CA GLN A 97 5.19 -9.50 11.29
C GLN A 97 3.76 -9.49 10.74
N SER A 98 3.13 -10.64 10.76
CA SER A 98 1.76 -10.82 10.27
C SER A 98 0.99 -11.77 11.21
N PRO A 99 -0.34 -11.57 11.41
CA PRO A 99 -1.13 -12.39 12.34
C PRO A 99 -1.15 -13.89 11.99
N ASP A 100 -1.06 -14.22 10.71
CA ASP A 100 -1.06 -15.62 10.24
C ASP A 100 0.35 -16.19 10.05
N GLN A 101 1.39 -15.43 10.43
CA GLN A 101 2.80 -15.80 10.32
C GLN A 101 3.28 -16.07 8.88
N LYS A 102 2.47 -15.73 7.88
CA LYS A 102 2.89 -15.82 6.49
C LYS A 102 3.82 -14.67 6.11
N THR A 103 4.76 -14.94 5.23
CA THR A 103 5.69 -13.93 4.73
C THR A 103 4.97 -12.83 3.98
N VAL A 104 5.23 -11.58 4.34
CA VAL A 104 4.68 -10.43 3.62
C VAL A 104 5.39 -10.28 2.27
N GLN A 105 4.60 -10.17 1.21
CA GLN A 105 5.08 -10.03 -0.16
C GLN A 105 4.51 -8.81 -0.88
N LEU A 106 3.41 -8.24 -0.39
CA LEU A 106 2.80 -7.02 -0.90
C LEU A 106 2.72 -5.99 0.23
N VAL A 107 3.28 -4.81 0.00
CA VAL A 107 3.28 -3.72 0.98
C VAL A 107 2.65 -2.49 0.35
N PHE A 108 1.48 -2.10 0.85
CA PHE A 108 0.75 -0.92 0.40
C PHE A 108 0.96 0.22 1.40
N LEU A 109 1.72 1.22 1.03
CA LEU A 109 1.82 2.45 1.84
C LEU A 109 0.64 3.37 1.50
N ILE A 110 -0.10 3.79 2.52
CA ILE A 110 -1.24 4.69 2.40
C ILE A 110 -0.91 5.99 3.12
N ALA A 111 -0.96 7.10 2.40
CA ALA A 111 -0.81 8.43 2.99
C ALA A 111 -2.11 9.21 2.77
N ALA A 112 -2.72 9.68 3.86
CA ALA A 112 -4.04 10.32 3.80
C ALA A 112 -4.12 11.54 4.72
N GLY A 113 -4.99 12.49 4.38
CA GLY A 113 -5.28 13.63 5.24
C GLY A 113 -6.01 13.21 6.51
N GLY A 114 -5.89 14.01 7.57
CA GLY A 114 -6.51 13.72 8.86
C GLY A 114 -8.04 13.67 8.80
N ASP A 115 -8.65 14.41 7.87
CA ASP A 115 -10.09 14.43 7.62
C ASP A 115 -10.55 13.33 6.65
N GLN A 116 -9.65 12.49 6.16
CA GLN A 116 -9.92 11.44 5.18
C GLN A 116 -10.03 10.05 5.80
N ARG A 117 -10.52 9.96 7.03
CA ARG A 117 -10.66 8.68 7.73
C ARG A 117 -11.56 7.70 6.99
N ALA A 118 -12.71 8.18 6.48
CA ALA A 118 -13.65 7.36 5.72
C ALA A 118 -12.99 6.82 4.44
N LYS A 119 -12.22 7.64 3.76
CA LYS A 119 -11.45 7.24 2.56
C LYS A 119 -10.42 6.18 2.90
N HIS A 120 -9.70 6.34 4.01
CA HIS A 120 -8.73 5.36 4.48
C HIS A 120 -9.38 3.98 4.71
N LEU A 121 -10.55 3.96 5.37
CA LEU A 121 -11.29 2.72 5.60
C LEU A 121 -11.76 2.08 4.30
N LYS A 122 -12.19 2.88 3.31
CA LYS A 122 -12.57 2.37 1.98
C LYS A 122 -11.38 1.75 1.24
N ILE A 123 -10.20 2.34 1.37
CA ILE A 123 -8.97 1.78 0.79
C ILE A 123 -8.68 0.41 1.40
N LEU A 124 -8.72 0.30 2.71
CA LEU A 124 -8.49 -0.99 3.39
C LEU A 124 -9.52 -2.03 2.99
N SER A 125 -10.80 -1.65 2.87
CA SER A 125 -11.86 -2.53 2.43
C SER A 125 -11.64 -3.01 0.98
N ALA A 126 -11.22 -2.11 0.08
CA ALA A 126 -10.92 -2.44 -1.30
C ALA A 126 -9.77 -3.46 -1.40
N ILE A 127 -8.70 -3.25 -0.63
CA ILE A 127 -7.58 -4.20 -0.56
C ILE A 127 -8.08 -5.57 -0.09
N GLY A 128 -8.85 -5.60 0.99
CA GLY A 128 -9.40 -6.85 1.52
C GLY A 128 -10.26 -7.60 0.51
N THR A 129 -11.11 -6.89 -0.22
CA THR A 129 -12.00 -7.48 -1.22
C THR A 129 -11.23 -8.00 -2.43
N LEU A 130 -10.31 -7.19 -2.97
CA LEU A 130 -9.55 -7.54 -4.19
C LEU A 130 -8.59 -8.72 -3.96
N PHE A 131 -8.02 -8.82 -2.77
CA PHE A 131 -6.99 -9.82 -2.47
C PHE A 131 -7.50 -10.99 -1.63
N TYR A 132 -8.81 -11.13 -1.48
CA TYR A 132 -9.43 -12.12 -0.60
C TYR A 132 -9.04 -13.57 -0.94
N ASP A 133 -9.06 -13.95 -2.22
CA ASP A 133 -8.87 -15.34 -2.65
C ASP A 133 -7.44 -15.66 -3.13
N GLY A 134 -6.51 -14.72 -3.03
CA GLY A 134 -5.12 -14.90 -3.41
C GLY A 134 -4.82 -14.85 -4.91
N ARG A 135 -5.83 -14.79 -5.78
CA ARG A 135 -5.62 -14.79 -7.24
C ARG A 135 -4.90 -13.53 -7.71
N LEU A 136 -5.37 -12.38 -7.25
CA LEU A 136 -4.76 -11.10 -7.64
C LEU A 136 -3.33 -10.98 -7.10
N LYS A 137 -3.09 -11.44 -5.87
CA LYS A 137 -1.75 -11.48 -5.31
C LYS A 137 -0.82 -12.34 -6.18
N ALA A 138 -1.27 -13.53 -6.55
CA ALA A 138 -0.49 -14.43 -7.39
C ALA A 138 -0.15 -13.78 -8.75
N ALA A 139 -1.12 -13.09 -9.35
CA ALA A 139 -0.91 -12.36 -10.61
C ALA A 139 0.10 -11.23 -10.44
N PHE A 140 0.05 -10.49 -9.33
CA PHE A 140 1.02 -9.44 -9.04
C PHE A 140 2.44 -10.00 -8.87
N LEU A 141 2.58 -11.11 -8.14
CA LEU A 141 3.87 -11.75 -7.92
C LEU A 141 4.48 -12.28 -9.22
N ALA A 142 3.65 -12.62 -10.21
CA ALA A 142 4.07 -13.12 -11.52
C ALA A 142 4.21 -11.99 -12.56
N SER A 143 3.87 -10.73 -12.22
CA SER A 143 3.91 -9.63 -13.18
C SER A 143 5.34 -9.31 -13.62
N ALA A 144 5.49 -9.00 -14.91
CA ALA A 144 6.80 -8.76 -15.52
C ALA A 144 7.39 -7.41 -15.13
N ASP A 145 6.53 -6.38 -15.01
CA ASP A 145 6.93 -5.02 -14.72
C ASP A 145 5.76 -4.24 -14.11
N THR A 146 6.03 -3.00 -13.74
CA THR A 146 5.02 -2.09 -13.16
C THR A 146 3.81 -1.91 -14.06
N LYS A 147 4.02 -1.72 -15.35
CA LYS A 147 2.94 -1.53 -16.32
C LYS A 147 2.01 -2.75 -16.35
N ASN A 148 2.59 -3.93 -16.40
CA ASN A 148 1.83 -5.19 -16.39
C ASN A 148 0.99 -5.32 -15.12
N CYS A 149 1.58 -5.01 -13.96
CA CYS A 149 0.87 -5.02 -12.68
C CYS A 149 -0.32 -4.05 -12.68
N LEU A 150 -0.14 -2.82 -13.16
CA LEU A 150 -1.20 -1.82 -13.24
C LEU A 150 -2.32 -2.24 -14.20
N GLU A 151 -2.01 -2.88 -15.31
CA GLU A 151 -3.00 -3.43 -16.23
C GLU A 151 -3.83 -4.54 -15.56
N ILE A 152 -3.18 -5.43 -14.82
CA ILE A 152 -3.85 -6.49 -14.05
C ILE A 152 -4.80 -5.89 -13.02
N LEU A 153 -4.35 -4.88 -12.29
CA LEU A 153 -5.17 -4.21 -11.29
C LEU A 153 -6.39 -3.52 -11.92
N ALA A 154 -6.19 -2.80 -13.02
CA ALA A 154 -7.28 -2.11 -13.72
C ALA A 154 -8.37 -3.07 -14.15
N ARG A 155 -8.00 -4.25 -14.64
CA ARG A 155 -8.96 -5.30 -15.02
C ARG A 155 -9.70 -5.85 -13.79
N ALA A 156 -9.03 -6.02 -12.69
CA ALA A 156 -9.64 -6.51 -11.46
C ALA A 156 -10.64 -5.51 -10.87
N GLU A 157 -10.43 -4.23 -11.10
CA GLU A 157 -11.29 -3.15 -10.62
C GLU A 157 -12.47 -2.85 -11.56
N ALA A 158 -12.44 -3.37 -12.77
CA ALA A 158 -13.48 -3.10 -13.79
C ALA A 158 -14.82 -3.76 -13.45
#